data_4c8d6698d035c1aa55b67fb1688eab30
#
_entry.id   4c8d6698d035c1aa55b67fb1688eab30
#
_cell.length_a   1.000
_cell.length_b   1.000
_cell.length_c   1.000
_cell.angle_alpha   90.00
_cell.angle_beta   90.00
_cell.angle_gamma   90.00
#
_symmetry.space_group_name_H-M   'P 1'
#
loop_
_entity.id
_entity.type
_entity.pdbx_description
1 polymer ?
#
loop_
_entity_poly.entity_id
_entity_poly.type
_entity_poly.pdbx_seq_one_letter_code
_entity_poly.pdbx_strand_id
1 'polypeptide(L)'
;MKIDPVSLTADLIRCPSVTPEEGGAIELLERLLEMNGFSCTRITRGQVSNLFAKWGSGKNGRVFGFNGHTDVVPVGDLSSWSVDPFGAEVKEGFLYGRGATDMKSGVAAFVAAAIDFVNNNPPDGSVIITITGDEEGDAEDGTVAILDWMKQNGEKIDHCLVGEPTSPSKMGEMMKIGRRGSMTAKSHSNGCSRSFSLS
;
A
#
# COMPACT_ATOMS: atom_id res chain seq x y z
N MET A 1 -22.14 5.22 2.65
CA MET A 1 -22.22 3.96 1.82
C MET A 1 -21.09 3.06 2.29
N LYS A 2 -21.34 1.80 2.59
CA LYS A 2 -20.29 0.87 3.03
C LYS A 2 -19.42 0.49 1.83
N ILE A 3 -18.12 0.66 1.96
CA ILE A 3 -17.16 0.23 0.93
C ILE A 3 -16.97 -1.28 1.05
N ASP A 4 -17.12 -2.01 -0.07
CA ASP A 4 -16.80 -3.43 -0.13
C ASP A 4 -15.30 -3.61 -0.41
N PRO A 5 -14.52 -4.20 0.52
CA PRO A 5 -13.09 -4.34 0.34
C PRO A 5 -12.71 -5.29 -0.82
N VAL A 6 -13.56 -6.24 -1.18
CA VAL A 6 -13.29 -7.14 -2.30
C VAL A 6 -13.39 -6.38 -3.63
N SER A 7 -14.44 -5.57 -3.79
CA SER A 7 -14.60 -4.72 -4.96
C SER A 7 -13.46 -3.70 -5.08
N LEU A 8 -13.09 -3.06 -3.96
CA LEU A 8 -11.97 -2.12 -3.95
C LEU A 8 -10.63 -2.80 -4.30
N THR A 9 -10.41 -4.03 -3.80
CA THR A 9 -9.23 -4.81 -4.19
C THR A 9 -9.21 -5.09 -5.68
N ALA A 10 -10.35 -5.48 -6.25
CA ALA A 10 -10.47 -5.73 -7.69
C ALA A 10 -10.18 -4.47 -8.52
N ASP A 11 -10.68 -3.32 -8.09
CA ASP A 11 -10.41 -2.05 -8.76
C ASP A 11 -8.93 -1.66 -8.68
N LEU A 12 -8.28 -1.87 -7.53
CA LEU A 12 -6.84 -1.66 -7.37
C LEU A 12 -6.01 -2.63 -8.23
N ILE A 13 -6.42 -3.90 -8.37
CA ILE A 13 -5.73 -4.87 -9.26
C ILE A 13 -5.79 -4.39 -10.70
N ARG A 14 -6.93 -3.84 -11.17
CA ARG A 14 -7.09 -3.30 -12.52
C ARG A 14 -6.22 -2.07 -12.80
N CYS A 15 -5.63 -1.47 -11.78
CA CYS A 15 -4.60 -0.44 -11.92
C CYS A 15 -3.23 -1.13 -12.09
N PRO A 16 -2.62 -1.15 -13.29
CA PRO A 16 -1.36 -1.87 -13.54
C PRO A 16 -0.16 -1.07 -13.00
N SER A 17 -0.09 -0.92 -11.69
CA SER A 17 0.89 -0.12 -10.96
C SER A 17 2.22 -0.85 -10.79
N VAL A 18 2.83 -1.25 -11.92
CA VAL A 18 4.18 -1.86 -11.91
C VAL A 18 5.22 -0.77 -11.63
N THR A 19 6.00 -0.97 -10.56
CA THR A 19 7.01 0.02 -10.11
C THR A 19 7.88 0.53 -11.27
N PRO A 20 8.07 1.85 -11.45
CA PRO A 20 7.66 2.97 -10.58
C PRO A 20 6.30 3.60 -10.94
N GLU A 21 5.54 3.02 -11.86
CA GLU A 21 4.28 3.57 -12.36
C GLU A 21 3.14 3.38 -11.33
N GLU A 22 2.33 4.42 -11.12
CA GLU A 22 1.19 4.32 -10.19
C GLU A 22 -0.07 3.69 -10.81
N GLY A 23 -0.15 3.67 -12.15
CA GLY A 23 -1.18 2.97 -12.94
C GLY A 23 -2.63 3.35 -12.62
N GLY A 24 -2.88 4.49 -11.94
CA GLY A 24 -4.20 4.92 -11.49
C GLY A 24 -4.57 4.50 -10.06
N ALA A 25 -3.72 3.70 -9.37
CA ALA A 25 -4.02 3.19 -8.03
C ALA A 25 -4.04 4.31 -6.98
N ILE A 26 -3.07 5.22 -7.02
CA ILE A 26 -2.99 6.39 -6.12
C ILE A 26 -4.17 7.33 -6.37
N GLU A 27 -4.49 7.60 -7.64
CA GLU A 27 -5.63 8.45 -7.99
C GLU A 27 -6.97 7.89 -7.49
N LEU A 28 -7.18 6.58 -7.64
CA LEU A 28 -8.37 5.90 -7.17
C LEU A 28 -8.53 6.04 -5.66
N LEU A 29 -7.47 5.78 -4.90
CA LEU A 29 -7.50 5.90 -3.43
C LEU A 29 -7.67 7.34 -2.96
N GLU A 30 -6.99 8.30 -3.59
CA GLU A 30 -7.12 9.72 -3.30
C GLU A 30 -8.57 10.16 -3.42
N ARG A 31 -9.20 9.94 -4.58
CA ARG A 31 -10.60 10.28 -4.81
C ARG A 31 -11.55 9.62 -3.80
N LEU A 32 -11.35 8.34 -3.53
CA LEU A 32 -12.18 7.59 -2.58
C LEU A 32 -12.08 8.18 -1.17
N LEU A 33 -10.87 8.50 -0.71
CA LEU A 33 -10.61 9.04 0.61
C LEU A 33 -11.12 10.48 0.74
N GLU A 34 -10.92 11.33 -0.27
CA GLU A 34 -11.45 12.70 -0.30
C GLU A 34 -12.98 12.74 -0.22
N MET A 35 -13.66 11.86 -0.96
CA MET A 35 -15.13 11.71 -0.91
C MET A 35 -15.64 11.30 0.48
N ASN A 36 -14.75 10.75 1.34
CA ASN A 36 -15.07 10.34 2.70
C ASN A 36 -14.43 11.22 3.79
N GLY A 37 -14.06 12.47 3.42
CA GLY A 37 -13.65 13.51 4.37
C GLY A 37 -12.18 13.45 4.80
N PHE A 38 -11.35 12.67 4.12
CA PHE A 38 -9.90 12.74 4.30
C PHE A 38 -9.32 13.93 3.51
N SER A 39 -8.33 14.59 4.10
CA SER A 39 -7.47 15.54 3.39
C SER A 39 -6.31 14.78 2.78
N CYS A 40 -6.20 14.79 1.47
CA CYS A 40 -5.19 14.05 0.72
C CYS A 40 -4.07 14.97 0.23
N THR A 41 -2.86 14.45 0.18
CA THR A 41 -1.68 15.09 -0.41
C THR A 41 -0.88 14.06 -1.18
N ARG A 42 -0.66 14.30 -2.48
CA ARG A 42 0.29 13.53 -3.28
C ARG A 42 1.71 13.99 -2.98
N ILE A 43 2.60 13.04 -2.76
CA ILE A 43 4.01 13.27 -2.48
C ILE A 43 4.80 12.59 -3.59
N THR A 44 5.30 13.39 -4.52
CA THR A 44 6.07 12.86 -5.65
C THR A 44 7.55 13.07 -5.41
N ARG A 45 8.34 12.01 -5.57
CA ARG A 45 9.80 12.06 -5.59
C ARG A 45 10.28 11.21 -6.78
N GLY A 46 11.16 11.77 -7.62
CA GLY A 46 11.54 11.10 -8.86
C GLY A 46 10.33 10.82 -9.75
N GLN A 47 10.15 9.57 -10.12
CA GLN A 47 9.00 9.09 -10.90
C GLN A 47 7.90 8.48 -10.02
N VAL A 48 8.13 8.36 -8.73
CA VAL A 48 7.24 7.71 -7.79
C VAL A 48 6.20 8.68 -7.23
N SER A 49 4.95 8.27 -7.26
CA SER A 49 3.83 8.96 -6.61
C SER A 49 3.43 8.20 -5.34
N ASN A 50 3.35 8.94 -4.24
CA ASN A 50 2.89 8.45 -2.96
C ASN A 50 1.67 9.25 -2.48
N LEU A 51 0.90 8.69 -1.55
CA LEU A 51 -0.27 9.35 -0.98
C LEU A 51 -0.13 9.46 0.54
N PHE A 52 -0.38 10.65 1.06
CA PHE A 52 -0.67 10.91 2.46
C PHE A 52 -2.13 11.35 2.56
N ALA A 53 -2.93 10.67 3.38
CA ALA A 53 -4.32 11.03 3.62
C ALA A 53 -4.59 11.08 5.11
N LYS A 54 -5.25 12.15 5.58
CA LYS A 54 -5.53 12.39 7.00
C LYS A 54 -6.98 12.72 7.21
N TRP A 55 -7.61 12.03 8.15
CA TRP A 55 -8.92 12.37 8.71
C TRP A 55 -8.76 12.87 10.14
N GLY A 56 -9.50 13.92 10.50
CA GLY A 56 -9.45 14.52 11.83
C GLY A 56 -8.34 15.55 12.00
N SER A 57 -8.45 16.36 13.07
CA SER A 57 -7.53 17.48 13.30
C SER A 57 -6.26 17.11 14.06
N GLY A 58 -6.23 15.96 14.73
CA GLY A 58 -5.11 15.53 15.57
C GLY A 58 -4.84 16.39 16.81
N LYS A 59 -5.70 17.38 17.10
CA LYS A 59 -5.43 18.37 18.17
C LYS A 59 -5.58 17.82 19.58
N ASN A 60 -6.45 16.83 19.80
CA ASN A 60 -6.84 16.41 21.14
C ASN A 60 -6.81 14.88 21.35
N GLY A 61 -6.22 14.11 20.46
CA GLY A 61 -6.25 12.65 20.55
C GLY A 61 -5.04 12.00 19.92
N ARG A 62 -5.01 10.68 20.01
CA ARG A 62 -3.97 9.86 19.39
C ARG A 62 -4.12 9.83 17.87
N VAL A 63 -3.01 9.67 17.20
CA VAL A 63 -2.95 9.50 15.74
C VAL A 63 -2.64 8.06 15.43
N PHE A 64 -3.61 7.37 14.85
CA PHE A 64 -3.44 6.00 14.36
C PHE A 64 -3.15 6.04 12.87
N GLY A 65 -2.12 5.32 12.43
CA GLY A 65 -1.68 5.29 11.05
C GLY A 65 -1.71 3.89 10.45
N PHE A 66 -1.86 3.86 9.15
CA PHE A 66 -1.65 2.71 8.29
C PHE A 66 -0.61 3.05 7.23
N ASN A 67 0.30 2.12 6.97
CA ASN A 67 1.20 2.18 5.84
C ASN A 67 1.04 0.94 4.97
N GLY A 68 0.95 1.14 3.67
CA GLY A 68 0.91 0.08 2.69
C GLY A 68 1.41 0.58 1.34
N HIS A 69 1.48 -0.32 0.36
CA HIS A 69 1.89 0.01 -0.99
C HIS A 69 0.86 -0.45 -2.03
N THR A 70 0.87 0.20 -3.18
CA THR A 70 0.04 -0.18 -4.33
C THR A 70 0.86 -0.55 -5.55
N ASP A 71 2.15 -0.25 -5.54
CA ASP A 71 3.07 -0.72 -6.56
C ASP A 71 3.25 -2.25 -6.47
N VAL A 72 3.60 -2.84 -7.59
CA VAL A 72 3.74 -4.29 -7.73
C VAL A 72 4.95 -4.62 -8.58
N VAL A 73 5.56 -5.79 -8.34
CA VAL A 73 6.60 -6.32 -9.22
C VAL A 73 6.05 -6.64 -10.61
N PRO A 74 6.89 -6.66 -11.65
CA PRO A 74 6.49 -7.11 -12.98
C PRO A 74 5.80 -8.49 -12.97
N VAL A 75 4.86 -8.69 -13.88
CA VAL A 75 4.07 -9.93 -13.95
C VAL A 75 4.87 -11.17 -14.36
N GLY A 76 6.06 -10.97 -14.93
CA GLY A 76 6.88 -12.07 -15.43
C GLY A 76 6.33 -12.65 -16.75
N ASP A 77 6.48 -13.95 -16.93
CA ASP A 77 6.00 -14.64 -18.11
C ASP A 77 4.47 -14.78 -18.09
N LEU A 78 3.78 -14.10 -19.00
CA LEU A 78 2.33 -14.14 -19.13
C LEU A 78 1.77 -15.54 -19.40
N SER A 79 2.56 -16.42 -20.03
CA SER A 79 2.12 -17.81 -20.28
C SER A 79 1.99 -18.66 -19.00
N SER A 80 2.59 -18.19 -17.90
CA SER A 80 2.49 -18.83 -16.59
C SER A 80 1.23 -18.41 -15.80
N TRP A 81 0.46 -17.44 -16.30
CA TRP A 81 -0.76 -16.99 -15.67
C TRP A 81 -1.97 -17.73 -16.23
N SER A 82 -2.86 -18.19 -15.35
CA SER A 82 -4.15 -18.81 -15.73
C SER A 82 -5.27 -17.80 -15.99
N VAL A 83 -5.03 -16.52 -15.64
CA VAL A 83 -5.94 -15.38 -15.79
C VAL A 83 -5.13 -14.14 -16.22
N ASP A 84 -5.79 -13.08 -16.68
CA ASP A 84 -5.14 -11.81 -16.87
C ASP A 84 -4.63 -11.27 -15.51
N PRO A 85 -3.31 -10.99 -15.35
CA PRO A 85 -2.75 -10.49 -14.12
C PRO A 85 -3.41 -9.23 -13.56
N PHE A 86 -3.98 -8.39 -14.42
CA PHE A 86 -4.69 -7.17 -14.03
C PHE A 86 -6.22 -7.24 -14.28
N GLY A 87 -6.74 -8.43 -14.61
CA GLY A 87 -8.17 -8.65 -14.86
C GLY A 87 -9.03 -8.67 -13.60
N ALA A 88 -8.44 -8.95 -12.44
CA ALA A 88 -9.15 -9.10 -11.16
C ALA A 88 -10.29 -10.14 -11.25
N GLU A 89 -9.98 -11.32 -11.78
CA GLU A 89 -10.96 -12.40 -11.96
C GLU A 89 -11.31 -13.03 -10.61
N VAL A 90 -12.62 -13.20 -10.37
CA VAL A 90 -13.12 -13.97 -9.21
C VAL A 90 -13.50 -15.35 -9.66
N LYS A 91 -12.81 -16.36 -9.14
CA LYS A 91 -13.04 -17.76 -9.47
C LYS A 91 -12.96 -18.62 -8.22
N GLU A 92 -13.95 -19.50 -8.05
CA GLU A 92 -14.01 -20.47 -6.93
C GLU A 92 -13.86 -19.80 -5.53
N GLY A 93 -14.34 -18.56 -5.38
CA GLY A 93 -14.26 -17.80 -4.13
C GLY A 93 -12.93 -17.08 -3.88
N PHE A 94 -12.01 -17.11 -4.84
CA PHE A 94 -10.73 -16.42 -4.80
C PHE A 94 -10.69 -15.29 -5.82
N LEU A 95 -10.05 -14.17 -5.43
CA LEU A 95 -9.75 -13.05 -6.32
C LEU A 95 -8.31 -13.19 -6.83
N TYR A 96 -8.16 -13.32 -8.13
CA TYR A 96 -6.87 -13.51 -8.80
C TYR A 96 -6.37 -12.22 -9.42
N GLY A 97 -5.06 -11.95 -9.27
CA GLY A 97 -4.39 -10.85 -9.94
C GLY A 97 -3.05 -10.48 -9.28
N ARG A 98 -2.22 -9.74 -10.00
CA ARG A 98 -0.96 -9.23 -9.49
C ARG A 98 -1.26 -8.21 -8.37
N GLY A 99 -0.58 -8.36 -7.22
CA GLY A 99 -0.79 -7.53 -6.05
C GLY A 99 -2.04 -7.89 -5.22
N ALA A 100 -2.79 -8.97 -5.57
CA ALA A 100 -3.95 -9.39 -4.79
C ALA A 100 -3.59 -9.69 -3.34
N THR A 101 -2.51 -10.41 -3.10
CA THR A 101 -2.01 -10.74 -1.75
C THR A 101 -1.05 -9.68 -1.23
N ASP A 102 -0.13 -9.21 -2.05
CA ASP A 102 0.92 -8.26 -1.74
C ASP A 102 0.77 -6.99 -2.59
N MET A 103 0.22 -5.84 -2.00
CA MET A 103 -0.61 -5.91 -0.79
C MET A 103 -1.93 -5.15 -0.99
N LYS A 104 -2.44 -5.10 -2.23
CA LYS A 104 -3.66 -4.32 -2.58
C LYS A 104 -4.88 -4.73 -1.76
N SER A 105 -5.01 -6.02 -1.37
CA SER A 105 -6.09 -6.47 -0.48
C SER A 105 -5.95 -5.91 0.94
N GLY A 106 -4.74 -5.83 1.46
CA GLY A 106 -4.47 -5.21 2.76
C GLY A 106 -4.83 -3.73 2.76
N VAL A 107 -4.43 -3.01 1.70
CA VAL A 107 -4.79 -1.59 1.50
C VAL A 107 -6.31 -1.42 1.42
N ALA A 108 -6.98 -2.21 0.57
CA ALA A 108 -8.43 -2.13 0.39
C ALA A 108 -9.20 -2.43 1.68
N ALA A 109 -8.78 -3.46 2.41
CA ALA A 109 -9.41 -3.84 3.69
C ALA A 109 -9.28 -2.71 4.72
N PHE A 110 -8.08 -2.13 4.85
CA PHE A 110 -7.87 -1.03 5.81
C PHE A 110 -8.63 0.23 5.40
N VAL A 111 -8.56 0.64 4.15
CA VAL A 111 -9.27 1.83 3.63
C VAL A 111 -10.77 1.70 3.84
N ALA A 112 -11.37 0.54 3.51
CA ALA A 112 -12.78 0.30 3.74
C ALA A 112 -13.16 0.37 5.22
N ALA A 113 -12.35 -0.24 6.10
CA ALA A 113 -12.56 -0.20 7.55
C ALA A 113 -12.39 1.21 8.13
N ALA A 114 -11.37 1.96 7.68
CA ALA A 114 -11.12 3.33 8.12
C ALA A 114 -12.28 4.26 7.74
N ILE A 115 -12.77 4.17 6.51
CA ILE A 115 -13.93 4.95 6.04
C ILE A 115 -15.18 4.61 6.86
N ASP A 116 -15.46 3.33 7.07
CA ASP A 116 -16.61 2.91 7.89
C ASP A 116 -16.48 3.43 9.33
N PHE A 117 -15.28 3.33 9.90
CA PHE A 117 -15.00 3.79 11.26
C PHE A 117 -15.19 5.30 11.43
N VAL A 118 -14.57 6.13 10.59
CA VAL A 118 -14.66 7.58 10.74
C VAL A 118 -16.08 8.12 10.47
N ASN A 119 -16.86 7.44 9.64
CA ASN A 119 -18.25 7.82 9.36
C ASN A 119 -19.23 7.43 10.46
N ASN A 120 -19.01 6.30 11.14
CA ASN A 120 -19.96 5.78 12.13
C ASN A 120 -19.51 6.01 13.57
N ASN A 121 -18.21 6.09 13.82
CA ASN A 121 -17.62 6.25 15.16
C ASN A 121 -16.42 7.21 15.10
N PRO A 122 -16.63 8.49 14.73
CA PRO A 122 -15.54 9.44 14.52
C PRO A 122 -14.69 9.58 15.80
N PRO A 123 -13.36 9.38 15.72
CA PRO A 123 -12.48 9.51 16.88
C PRO A 123 -12.18 10.99 17.20
N ASP A 124 -11.85 11.28 18.46
CA ASP A 124 -11.33 12.60 18.86
C ASP A 124 -9.91 12.87 18.31
N GLY A 125 -9.20 11.81 17.88
CA GLY A 125 -7.88 11.86 17.29
C GLY A 125 -7.89 11.99 15.76
N SER A 126 -6.91 11.36 15.13
CA SER A 126 -6.79 11.33 13.67
C SER A 126 -6.49 9.93 13.16
N VAL A 127 -6.92 9.66 11.94
CA VAL A 127 -6.54 8.48 11.16
C VAL A 127 -5.69 8.97 9.99
N ILE A 128 -4.49 8.41 9.86
CA ILE A 128 -3.57 8.70 8.75
C ILE A 128 -3.41 7.43 7.91
N ILE A 129 -3.52 7.57 6.61
CA ILE A 129 -3.25 6.50 5.64
C ILE A 129 -2.11 6.98 4.75
N THR A 130 -1.03 6.22 4.72
CA THR A 130 0.10 6.46 3.82
C THR A 130 0.21 5.30 2.85
N ILE A 131 0.28 5.63 1.57
CA ILE A 131 0.44 4.64 0.50
C ILE A 131 1.69 4.99 -0.28
N THR A 132 2.62 4.05 -0.33
CA THR A 132 3.83 4.20 -1.13
C THR A 132 3.67 3.56 -2.51
N GLY A 133 4.37 4.12 -3.49
CA GLY A 133 4.49 3.60 -4.86
C GLY A 133 5.87 3.01 -5.17
N ASP A 134 6.70 2.75 -4.16
CA ASP A 134 8.07 2.23 -4.31
C ASP A 134 8.46 1.36 -3.11
N GLU A 135 7.66 0.31 -2.84
CA GLU A 135 8.04 -0.72 -1.87
C GLU A 135 8.76 -1.87 -2.58
N GLU A 136 8.28 -2.23 -3.75
CA GLU A 136 8.76 -3.34 -4.59
C GLU A 136 9.94 -2.94 -5.50
N GLY A 137 10.32 -1.66 -5.50
CA GLY A 137 11.44 -1.12 -6.25
C GLY A 137 12.69 -0.89 -5.40
N ASP A 138 13.35 0.24 -5.62
CA ASP A 138 14.59 0.60 -4.90
C ASP A 138 14.31 1.10 -3.48
N ALA A 139 13.05 1.38 -3.12
CA ALA A 139 12.56 1.87 -1.83
C ALA A 139 13.19 3.20 -1.37
N GLU A 140 13.66 4.03 -2.31
CA GLU A 140 14.29 5.32 -2.05
C GLU A 140 13.30 6.48 -2.12
N ASP A 141 12.35 6.42 -3.06
CA ASP A 141 11.41 7.49 -3.37
C ASP A 141 9.99 7.25 -2.80
N GLY A 142 9.80 6.14 -2.10
CA GLY A 142 8.54 5.71 -1.51
C GLY A 142 8.32 6.21 -0.08
N THR A 143 8.29 5.30 0.89
CA THR A 143 8.03 5.59 2.32
C THR A 143 8.97 6.65 2.88
N VAL A 144 10.23 6.68 2.46
CA VAL A 144 11.21 7.71 2.89
C VAL A 144 10.73 9.11 2.49
N ALA A 145 10.19 9.27 1.27
CA ALA A 145 9.64 10.55 0.81
C ALA A 145 8.44 11.00 1.67
N ILE A 146 7.56 10.06 2.02
CA ILE A 146 6.42 10.33 2.90
C ILE A 146 6.90 10.79 4.29
N LEU A 147 7.87 10.11 4.88
CA LEU A 147 8.40 10.44 6.21
C LEU A 147 9.09 11.80 6.23
N ASP A 148 9.86 12.14 5.19
CA ASP A 148 10.48 13.46 5.04
C ASP A 148 9.42 14.57 4.95
N TRP A 149 8.38 14.34 4.14
CA TRP A 149 7.26 15.28 4.03
C TRP A 149 6.52 15.44 5.35
N MET A 150 6.21 14.34 6.04
CA MET A 150 5.56 14.38 7.36
C MET A 150 6.37 15.19 8.37
N LYS A 151 7.68 14.97 8.41
CA LYS A 151 8.58 15.72 9.29
C LYS A 151 8.56 17.23 8.99
N GLN A 152 8.58 17.61 7.71
CA GLN A 152 8.53 19.01 7.29
C GLN A 152 7.20 19.69 7.63
N ASN A 153 6.10 18.93 7.62
CA ASN A 153 4.75 19.44 7.88
C ASN A 153 4.27 19.21 9.34
N GLY A 154 5.16 18.70 10.22
CA GLY A 154 4.82 18.48 11.63
C GLY A 154 3.82 17.36 11.88
N GLU A 155 3.64 16.47 10.90
CA GLU A 155 2.74 15.32 11.02
C GLU A 155 3.41 14.17 11.79
N LYS A 156 2.64 13.50 12.64
CA LYS A 156 3.10 12.39 13.49
C LYS A 156 2.06 11.28 13.51
N ILE A 157 2.54 10.06 13.67
CA ILE A 157 1.74 8.86 13.91
C ILE A 157 2.20 8.26 15.25
N ASP A 158 1.28 8.03 16.18
CA ASP A 158 1.61 7.43 17.48
C ASP A 158 1.72 5.91 17.38
N HIS A 159 0.84 5.29 16.59
CA HIS A 159 0.83 3.84 16.32
C HIS A 159 0.54 3.63 14.84
N CYS A 160 1.38 2.84 14.18
CA CYS A 160 1.23 2.52 12.76
C CYS A 160 1.06 1.01 12.57
N LEU A 161 0.04 0.63 11.79
CA LEU A 161 -0.10 -0.71 11.25
C LEU A 161 0.49 -0.72 9.84
N VAL A 162 1.40 -1.66 9.59
CA VAL A 162 1.91 -1.95 8.23
C VAL A 162 1.19 -3.21 7.74
N GLY A 163 0.50 -3.08 6.61
CA GLY A 163 -0.49 -4.07 6.16
C GLY A 163 0.07 -5.23 5.34
N GLU A 164 1.35 -5.55 5.48
CA GLU A 164 2.03 -6.63 4.75
C GLU A 164 1.47 -8.04 5.04
N PRO A 165 1.49 -8.96 4.06
CA PRO A 165 1.11 -10.34 4.26
C PRO A 165 1.95 -10.99 5.36
N THR A 166 1.30 -11.56 6.38
CA THR A 166 2.01 -12.01 7.59
C THR A 166 1.56 -13.38 8.07
N SER A 167 0.27 -13.69 7.95
CA SER A 167 -0.31 -14.92 8.48
C SER A 167 -0.12 -16.08 7.51
N PRO A 168 0.71 -17.12 7.84
CA PRO A 168 1.06 -18.18 6.89
C PRO A 168 -0.08 -19.18 6.63
N SER A 169 -0.93 -19.44 7.62
CA SER A 169 -1.96 -20.49 7.52
C SER A 169 -3.35 -20.00 7.82
N LYS A 170 -3.50 -19.13 8.83
CA LYS A 170 -4.79 -18.65 9.32
C LYS A 170 -4.74 -17.15 9.60
N MET A 171 -5.74 -16.43 9.13
CA MET A 171 -5.87 -15.00 9.36
C MET A 171 -5.74 -14.65 10.86
N GLY A 172 -4.86 -13.69 11.16
CA GLY A 172 -4.67 -13.17 12.50
C GLY A 172 -3.84 -14.07 13.45
N GLU A 173 -3.22 -15.15 12.96
CA GLU A 173 -2.41 -16.03 13.80
C GLU A 173 -1.01 -15.46 14.13
N MET A 174 -0.54 -14.50 13.32
CA MET A 174 0.77 -13.90 13.48
C MET A 174 0.76 -12.41 13.24
N MET A 175 1.49 -11.69 14.07
CA MET A 175 1.81 -10.28 13.88
C MET A 175 3.33 -10.09 14.07
N LYS A 176 3.99 -9.43 13.12
CA LYS A 176 5.39 -9.04 13.25
C LYS A 176 5.47 -7.72 14.02
N ILE A 177 6.30 -7.69 15.07
CA ILE A 177 6.52 -6.47 15.89
C ILE A 177 7.86 -5.79 15.57
N GLY A 178 8.58 -6.29 14.57
CA GLY A 178 9.84 -5.73 14.06
C GLY A 178 10.28 -6.48 12.82
N ARG A 179 11.18 -5.89 12.06
CA ARG A 179 11.77 -6.49 10.84
C ARG A 179 13.29 -6.50 10.92
N ARG A 180 13.88 -7.47 10.25
CA ARG A 180 15.32 -7.50 9.98
C ARG A 180 15.62 -6.56 8.82
N GLY A 181 16.86 -6.05 8.76
CA GLY A 181 17.33 -5.34 7.57
C GLY A 181 17.44 -6.29 6.38
N SER A 182 17.33 -5.74 5.18
CA SER A 182 17.65 -6.43 3.93
C SER A 182 18.96 -5.88 3.35
N MET A 183 19.66 -6.70 2.58
CA MET A 183 20.88 -6.32 1.89
C MET A 183 20.85 -6.87 0.47
N THR A 184 21.00 -5.98 -0.52
CA THR A 184 21.12 -6.36 -1.92
C THR A 184 22.56 -6.19 -2.36
N ALA A 185 23.14 -7.18 -3.01
CA ALA A 185 24.47 -7.12 -3.58
C ALA A 185 24.42 -7.38 -5.10
N LYS A 186 25.11 -6.55 -5.87
CA LYS A 186 25.35 -6.77 -7.31
C LYS A 186 26.78 -7.26 -7.49
N SER A 187 26.96 -8.44 -8.05
CA SER A 187 28.30 -8.92 -8.46
C SER A 187 28.45 -8.82 -9.98
N HIS A 188 29.60 -8.32 -10.42
CA HIS A 188 29.96 -8.27 -11.82
C HIS A 188 31.14 -9.25 -12.05
N SER A 189 30.94 -10.25 -12.86
CA SER A 189 32.01 -11.12 -13.33
C SER A 189 31.97 -11.13 -14.85
N ASN A 190 33.08 -10.85 -15.49
CA ASN A 190 33.33 -10.86 -16.94
C ASN A 190 32.11 -11.24 -17.82
N GLY A 191 31.24 -10.28 -18.07
CA GLY A 191 30.10 -10.40 -18.98
C GLY A 191 28.77 -10.93 -18.40
N CYS A 192 28.67 -11.18 -17.10
CA CYS A 192 27.41 -11.57 -16.46
C CYS A 192 27.18 -10.78 -15.16
N SER A 193 26.03 -10.12 -15.06
CA SER A 193 25.58 -9.47 -13.81
C SER A 193 24.58 -10.38 -13.11
N ARG A 194 24.77 -10.62 -11.82
CA ARG A 194 23.80 -11.31 -10.96
C ARG A 194 23.48 -10.46 -9.75
N SER A 195 22.18 -10.33 -9.45
CA SER A 195 21.68 -9.67 -8.23
C SER A 195 21.30 -10.73 -7.22
N PHE A 196 21.61 -10.50 -5.97
CA PHE A 196 21.21 -11.35 -4.83
C PHE A 196 20.62 -10.46 -3.75
N SER A 197 19.45 -10.82 -3.24
CA SER A 197 18.88 -10.22 -2.04
C SER A 197 18.86 -11.23 -0.91
N LEU A 198 19.22 -10.77 0.28
CA LEU A 198 19.10 -11.51 1.53
C LEU A 198 18.14 -10.72 2.43
N SER A 199 16.99 -11.27 2.69
CA SER A 199 15.96 -10.72 3.60
C SER A 199 15.88 -11.52 4.90
#